data_17073b0ea6f064a69e82701a7620738b
#
_entry.id   17073b0ea6f064a69e82701a7620738b
#
_cell.length_a   1.000
_cell.length_b   1.000
_cell.length_c   1.000
_cell.angle_alpha   90.00
_cell.angle_beta   90.00
_cell.angle_gamma   90.00
#
_symmetry.space_group_name_H-M   'P 1'
#
loop_
_entity.id
_entity.type
_entity.pdbx_description
1 polymer ?
#
loop_
_entity_poly.entity_id
_entity_poly.type
_entity_poly.pdbx_seq_one_letter_code
_entity_poly.pdbx_strand_id
1 'polypeptide(L)'
;MSTTNELLYYIPAGQYGKEGVLALLEQHPEIKFVSLVGIDLAGNDTDEKIPMSAFFDDYESFFEGRAVQTDGSSVVLTNIATLNNARVDMWGDPSVNWFVDYNYENIDPVTGLPTGTLRIPAFLMHNYRYVDSRSILKRSCDYVRAELLDLIKEHGLPGMPHVKADEVVDIIFTSATELEFWVKTPSRTVTKKELSVSQKLQEQYWQRTHGTVRTALEQAVERL
;
A
#
# COMPACT_ATOMS: atom_id res chain seq x y z
N MET A 1 33.32 -2.47 -11.96
CA MET A 1 31.94 -1.98 -12.07
C MET A 1 31.47 -1.71 -10.64
N SER A 2 31.26 -0.44 -10.30
CA SER A 2 30.77 -0.05 -8.98
C SER A 2 29.32 -0.46 -8.91
N THR A 3 29.01 -1.58 -8.28
CA THR A 3 27.66 -1.88 -7.85
C THR A 3 27.34 -0.88 -6.73
N THR A 4 26.60 0.15 -7.03
CA THR A 4 25.93 0.92 -6.00
C THR A 4 25.02 -0.05 -5.27
N ASN A 5 25.34 -0.35 -4.00
CA ASN A 5 24.53 -1.14 -3.08
C ASN A 5 23.27 -0.32 -2.68
N GLU A 6 22.51 0.10 -3.67
CA GLU A 6 21.30 0.86 -3.47
C GLU A 6 20.14 -0.11 -3.37
N LEU A 7 19.38 -0.03 -2.27
CA LEU A 7 18.23 -0.90 -2.03
C LEU A 7 17.10 -0.57 -3.02
N LEU A 8 16.45 -1.58 -3.52
CA LEU A 8 15.23 -1.43 -4.33
C LEU A 8 14.03 -1.26 -3.40
N TYR A 9 13.43 -0.08 -3.35
CA TYR A 9 12.28 0.17 -2.47
C TYR A 9 10.93 -0.11 -3.12
N TYR A 10 10.80 0.05 -4.43
CA TYR A 10 9.56 -0.24 -5.14
C TYR A 10 9.78 -0.55 -6.62
N ILE A 11 8.80 -1.22 -7.21
CA ILE A 11 8.72 -1.49 -8.65
C ILE A 11 7.49 -0.73 -9.16
N PRO A 12 7.65 0.28 -10.04
CA PRO A 12 6.53 1.07 -10.55
C PRO A 12 5.61 0.24 -11.43
N ALA A 13 4.30 0.48 -11.30
CA ALA A 13 3.29 -0.14 -12.14
C ALA A 13 3.52 0.14 -13.62
N GLY A 14 3.41 -0.91 -14.44
CA GLY A 14 3.48 -0.80 -15.90
C GLY A 14 4.84 -0.42 -16.49
N GLN A 15 5.88 -0.23 -15.66
CA GLN A 15 7.21 0.13 -16.15
C GLN A 15 7.97 -1.08 -16.73
N TYR A 16 7.75 -2.26 -16.18
CA TYR A 16 8.43 -3.49 -16.58
C TYR A 16 7.42 -4.55 -16.99
N GLY A 17 7.73 -5.29 -18.07
CA GLY A 17 7.11 -6.58 -18.34
C GLY A 17 7.69 -7.68 -17.44
N LYS A 18 7.18 -8.92 -17.55
CA LYS A 18 7.65 -10.07 -16.76
C LYS A 18 9.18 -10.20 -16.74
N GLU A 19 9.79 -10.26 -17.93
CA GLU A 19 11.25 -10.45 -18.05
C GLU A 19 12.02 -9.30 -17.40
N GLY A 20 11.52 -8.06 -17.50
CA GLY A 20 12.13 -6.90 -16.88
C GLY A 20 12.04 -6.92 -15.36
N VAL A 21 10.91 -7.35 -14.80
CA VAL A 21 10.74 -7.54 -13.33
C VAL A 21 11.70 -8.63 -12.84
N LEU A 22 11.74 -9.78 -13.50
CA LEU A 22 12.60 -10.88 -13.07
C LEU A 22 14.08 -10.49 -13.15
N ALA A 23 14.51 -9.85 -14.24
CA ALA A 23 15.89 -9.36 -14.40
C ALA A 23 16.26 -8.28 -13.36
N LEU A 24 15.31 -7.43 -12.95
CA LEU A 24 15.51 -6.47 -11.88
C LEU A 24 15.71 -7.17 -10.53
N LEU A 25 14.86 -8.13 -10.20
CA LEU A 25 14.93 -8.88 -8.94
C LEU A 25 16.19 -9.76 -8.84
N GLU A 26 16.71 -10.28 -9.96
CA GLU A 26 18.00 -11.00 -10.01
C GLU A 26 19.18 -10.10 -9.60
N GLN A 27 19.08 -8.78 -9.80
CA GLN A 27 20.08 -7.81 -9.38
C GLN A 27 20.00 -7.45 -7.90
N HIS A 28 18.91 -7.86 -7.23
CA HIS A 28 18.61 -7.60 -5.82
C HIS A 28 18.47 -8.90 -5.01
N PRO A 29 19.56 -9.69 -4.88
CA PRO A 29 19.53 -10.99 -4.20
C PRO A 29 19.25 -10.91 -2.69
N GLU A 30 19.27 -9.72 -2.10
CA GLU A 30 18.82 -9.45 -0.73
C GLU A 30 17.31 -9.60 -0.57
N ILE A 31 16.52 -9.50 -1.65
CA ILE A 31 15.08 -9.74 -1.63
C ILE A 31 14.83 -11.23 -1.67
N LYS A 32 14.56 -11.83 -0.52
CA LYS A 32 14.46 -13.29 -0.35
C LYS A 32 13.04 -13.83 -0.47
N PHE A 33 12.07 -12.97 -0.26
CA PHE A 33 10.66 -13.39 -0.18
C PHE A 33 9.77 -12.51 -1.05
N VAL A 34 8.65 -13.09 -1.46
CA VAL A 34 7.49 -12.38 -1.99
C VAL A 34 6.30 -12.63 -1.08
N SER A 35 5.43 -11.62 -0.95
CA SER A 35 4.18 -11.71 -0.21
C SER A 35 3.07 -11.03 -1.00
N LEU A 36 1.93 -11.72 -1.16
CA LEU A 36 0.71 -11.10 -1.69
C LEU A 36 -0.04 -10.42 -0.55
N VAL A 37 -0.33 -9.13 -0.71
CA VAL A 37 -0.93 -8.29 0.34
C VAL A 37 -2.39 -8.03 0.01
N GLY A 38 -3.28 -8.88 0.52
CA GLY A 38 -4.71 -8.63 0.52
C GLY A 38 -5.12 -7.95 1.84
N ILE A 39 -6.00 -6.96 1.77
CA ILE A 39 -6.46 -6.21 2.95
C ILE A 39 -7.93 -6.51 3.18
N ASP A 40 -8.28 -7.00 4.37
CA ASP A 40 -9.66 -7.26 4.78
C ASP A 40 -10.41 -5.98 5.20
N LEU A 41 -11.69 -6.09 5.57
CA LEU A 41 -12.50 -4.94 5.98
C LEU A 41 -12.17 -4.38 7.37
N ALA A 42 -11.38 -5.09 8.16
CA ALA A 42 -10.86 -4.59 9.42
C ALA A 42 -9.52 -3.85 9.27
N GLY A 43 -8.95 -3.85 8.04
CA GLY A 43 -7.66 -3.25 7.75
C GLY A 43 -6.47 -4.17 8.03
N ASN A 44 -6.70 -5.46 8.28
CA ASN A 44 -5.61 -6.41 8.43
C ASN A 44 -5.08 -6.79 7.05
N ASP A 45 -3.75 -6.82 6.92
CA ASP A 45 -3.08 -7.31 5.73
C ASP A 45 -2.57 -8.75 5.92
N THR A 46 -2.42 -9.45 4.81
CA THR A 46 -1.80 -10.77 4.78
C THR A 46 -0.28 -10.62 4.69
N ASP A 47 0.47 -11.52 5.35
CA ASP A 47 1.93 -11.55 5.30
C ASP A 47 2.45 -13.00 5.17
N GLU A 48 1.89 -13.77 4.27
CA GLU A 48 2.44 -15.09 3.93
C GLU A 48 3.69 -14.91 3.07
N LYS A 49 4.85 -15.24 3.64
CA LYS A 49 6.15 -15.12 2.97
C LYS A 49 6.48 -16.37 2.17
N ILE A 50 6.59 -16.20 0.88
CA ILE A 50 6.95 -17.26 -0.08
C ILE A 50 8.38 -17.02 -0.53
N PRO A 51 9.24 -18.04 -0.62
CA PRO A 51 10.59 -17.88 -1.16
C PRO A 51 10.57 -17.27 -2.56
N MET A 52 11.49 -16.35 -2.83
CA MET A 52 11.59 -15.68 -4.14
C MET A 52 11.79 -16.67 -5.29
N SER A 53 12.42 -17.83 -5.05
CA SER A 53 12.56 -18.89 -6.06
C SER A 53 11.20 -19.35 -6.62
N ALA A 54 10.18 -19.50 -5.77
CA ALA A 54 8.84 -19.88 -6.23
C ALA A 54 8.20 -18.82 -7.14
N PHE A 55 8.51 -17.54 -6.92
CA PHE A 55 8.07 -16.45 -7.77
C PHE A 55 8.77 -16.49 -9.15
N PHE A 56 10.05 -16.80 -9.18
CA PHE A 56 10.78 -17.00 -10.43
C PHE A 56 10.29 -18.22 -11.22
N ASP A 57 9.98 -19.32 -10.52
CA ASP A 57 9.55 -20.57 -11.14
C ASP A 57 8.15 -20.46 -11.77
N ASP A 58 7.21 -19.78 -11.12
CA ASP A 58 5.81 -19.68 -11.59
C ASP A 58 5.22 -18.28 -11.37
N TYR A 59 5.80 -17.29 -12.04
CA TYR A 59 5.39 -15.88 -11.96
C TYR A 59 3.89 -15.67 -12.20
N GLU A 60 3.34 -16.32 -13.24
CA GLU A 60 1.95 -16.12 -13.66
C GLU A 60 0.96 -16.56 -12.59
N SER A 61 1.27 -17.60 -11.84
CA SER A 61 0.36 -18.12 -10.81
C SER A 61 0.02 -17.09 -9.72
N PHE A 62 0.94 -16.14 -9.46
CA PHE A 62 0.73 -15.06 -8.49
C PHE A 62 -0.34 -14.05 -8.95
N PHE A 63 -0.56 -13.93 -10.25
CA PHE A 63 -1.52 -13.01 -10.86
C PHE A 63 -2.78 -13.70 -11.36
N GLU A 64 -2.84 -15.02 -11.27
CA GLU A 64 -3.99 -15.86 -11.67
C GLU A 64 -4.71 -16.52 -10.49
N GLY A 65 -4.35 -16.14 -9.26
CA GLY A 65 -4.96 -16.66 -8.03
C GLY A 65 -4.68 -18.14 -7.76
N ARG A 66 -3.55 -18.64 -8.25
CA ARG A 66 -3.14 -20.05 -8.10
C ARG A 66 -1.99 -20.26 -7.12
N ALA A 67 -1.15 -19.23 -6.92
CA ALA A 67 0.05 -19.34 -6.09
C ALA A 67 -0.28 -19.36 -4.59
N VAL A 68 -1.20 -18.51 -4.14
CA VAL A 68 -1.48 -18.27 -2.73
C VAL A 68 -2.96 -18.35 -2.45
N GLN A 69 -3.29 -19.00 -1.35
CA GLN A 69 -4.65 -19.11 -0.83
C GLN A 69 -4.63 -18.91 0.66
N THR A 70 -5.67 -18.31 1.20
CA THR A 70 -5.87 -18.19 2.63
C THR A 70 -7.22 -18.80 3.03
N ASP A 71 -7.37 -19.14 4.30
CA ASP A 71 -8.63 -19.59 4.85
C ASP A 71 -9.56 -18.40 5.07
N GLY A 72 -10.83 -18.53 4.68
CA GLY A 72 -11.81 -17.46 4.83
C GLY A 72 -12.08 -17.06 6.28
N SER A 73 -11.79 -17.92 7.26
CA SER A 73 -11.87 -17.58 8.68
C SER A 73 -10.86 -16.53 9.10
N SER A 74 -9.76 -16.39 8.33
CA SER A 74 -8.74 -15.37 8.52
C SER A 74 -9.08 -14.02 7.87
N VAL A 75 -10.15 -13.96 7.06
CA VAL A 75 -10.58 -12.74 6.36
C VAL A 75 -11.77 -12.14 7.08
N VAL A 76 -11.57 -10.96 7.67
CA VAL A 76 -12.64 -10.27 8.41
C VAL A 76 -13.57 -9.53 7.45
N LEU A 77 -14.81 -9.97 7.36
CA LEU A 77 -15.90 -9.36 6.58
C LEU A 77 -17.03 -8.92 7.50
N THR A 78 -16.72 -8.13 8.49
CA THR A 78 -17.63 -7.69 9.56
C THR A 78 -18.98 -7.22 9.01
N ASN A 79 -20.09 -7.81 9.47
CA ASN A 79 -21.46 -7.51 9.09
C ASN A 79 -21.83 -7.76 7.60
N ILE A 80 -20.93 -8.31 6.80
CA ILE A 80 -21.18 -8.61 5.38
C ILE A 80 -21.38 -10.12 5.18
N ALA A 81 -20.40 -10.91 5.61
CA ALA A 81 -20.41 -12.36 5.47
C ALA A 81 -19.45 -13.01 6.47
N THR A 82 -19.67 -14.32 6.70
CA THR A 82 -18.71 -15.18 7.38
C THR A 82 -18.23 -16.23 6.37
N LEU A 83 -16.93 -16.27 6.15
CA LEU A 83 -16.28 -17.19 5.21
C LEU A 83 -15.65 -18.40 5.92
N ASN A 84 -16.27 -18.90 7.00
CA ASN A 84 -15.74 -20.04 7.75
C ASN A 84 -15.50 -21.24 6.84
N ASN A 85 -14.28 -21.80 6.93
CA ASN A 85 -13.82 -22.94 6.12
C ASN A 85 -13.93 -22.71 4.61
N ALA A 86 -13.93 -21.47 4.17
CA ALA A 86 -13.96 -21.12 2.77
C ALA A 86 -12.55 -20.87 2.25
N ARG A 87 -12.29 -21.29 1.03
CA ARG A 87 -11.07 -20.95 0.31
C ARG A 87 -11.18 -19.51 -0.21
N VAL A 88 -10.15 -18.72 0.04
CA VAL A 88 -9.97 -17.39 -0.54
C VAL A 88 -8.68 -17.40 -1.36
N ASP A 89 -8.81 -17.17 -2.66
CA ASP A 89 -7.67 -17.09 -3.58
C ASP A 89 -7.12 -15.67 -3.58
N MET A 90 -5.80 -15.55 -3.63
CA MET A 90 -5.11 -14.26 -3.67
C MET A 90 -4.60 -13.99 -5.09
N TRP A 91 -4.96 -12.83 -5.62
CA TRP A 91 -4.62 -12.39 -6.98
C TRP A 91 -3.76 -11.14 -6.90
N GLY A 92 -2.48 -11.23 -7.23
CA GLY A 92 -1.59 -10.08 -7.30
C GLY A 92 -2.12 -9.03 -8.29
N ASP A 93 -1.93 -7.76 -7.96
CA ASP A 93 -2.35 -6.64 -8.80
C ASP A 93 -1.15 -6.05 -9.55
N PRO A 94 -1.01 -6.29 -10.86
CA PRO A 94 0.08 -5.74 -11.65
C PRO A 94 -0.15 -4.28 -12.06
N SER A 95 -1.32 -3.71 -11.76
CA SER A 95 -1.69 -2.34 -12.15
C SER A 95 -1.24 -1.27 -11.16
N VAL A 96 -0.66 -1.67 -10.03
CA VAL A 96 -0.19 -0.78 -8.97
C VAL A 96 1.29 -1.02 -8.66
N ASN A 97 1.92 -0.07 -7.99
CA ASN A 97 3.31 -0.21 -7.54
C ASN A 97 3.44 -1.36 -6.54
N TRP A 98 4.55 -2.10 -6.63
CA TRP A 98 4.93 -3.09 -5.64
C TRP A 98 6.04 -2.52 -4.77
N PHE A 99 6.13 -2.95 -3.53
CA PHE A 99 7.04 -2.37 -2.56
C PHE A 99 7.95 -3.45 -1.96
N VAL A 100 9.16 -3.06 -1.56
CA VAL A 100 10.05 -3.94 -0.83
C VAL A 100 10.10 -3.51 0.62
N ASP A 101 9.69 -4.43 1.51
CA ASP A 101 9.79 -4.28 2.96
C ASP A 101 11.08 -4.94 3.45
N TYR A 102 11.96 -4.15 4.08
CA TYR A 102 13.25 -4.60 4.55
C TYR A 102 13.26 -4.84 6.05
N ASN A 103 13.67 -6.05 6.44
CA ASN A 103 13.94 -6.36 7.83
C ASN A 103 15.39 -5.98 8.21
N TYR A 104 15.56 -4.80 8.74
CA TYR A 104 16.87 -4.27 9.14
C TYR A 104 17.52 -5.01 10.33
N GLU A 105 16.80 -5.87 11.01
CA GLU A 105 17.34 -6.74 12.07
C GLU A 105 17.89 -8.06 11.49
N ASN A 106 17.54 -8.40 10.24
CA ASN A 106 18.00 -9.60 9.56
C ASN A 106 18.88 -9.24 8.36
N ILE A 107 20.18 -9.22 8.59
CA ILE A 107 21.17 -8.93 7.54
C ILE A 107 21.54 -10.20 6.80
N ASP A 108 21.37 -10.21 5.49
CA ASP A 108 21.78 -11.32 4.64
C ASP A 108 23.32 -11.46 4.64
N PRO A 109 23.88 -12.60 5.08
CA PRO A 109 25.33 -12.76 5.21
C PRO A 109 26.08 -12.75 3.88
N VAL A 110 25.38 -12.94 2.76
CA VAL A 110 25.98 -12.96 1.42
C VAL A 110 26.12 -11.56 0.85
N THR A 111 25.07 -10.76 0.95
CA THR A 111 25.04 -9.40 0.40
C THR A 111 25.47 -8.33 1.40
N GLY A 112 25.38 -8.61 2.69
CA GLY A 112 25.57 -7.61 3.75
C GLY A 112 24.43 -6.59 3.86
N LEU A 113 23.32 -6.79 3.14
CA LEU A 113 22.16 -5.93 3.10
C LEU A 113 21.01 -6.51 3.95
N PRO A 114 20.05 -5.69 4.40
CA PRO A 114 18.86 -6.18 5.09
C PRO A 114 18.04 -7.08 4.17
N THR A 115 17.49 -8.15 4.74
CA THR A 115 16.64 -9.08 3.97
C THR A 115 15.33 -8.43 3.59
N GLY A 116 15.01 -8.41 2.29
CA GLY A 116 13.81 -7.85 1.71
C GLY A 116 12.70 -8.86 1.47
N THR A 117 11.46 -8.38 1.55
CA THR A 117 10.24 -9.05 1.09
C THR A 117 9.57 -8.17 0.05
N LEU A 118 9.40 -8.68 -1.18
CA LEU A 118 8.60 -8.01 -2.20
C LEU A 118 7.12 -8.12 -1.82
N ARG A 119 6.48 -6.97 -1.54
CA ARG A 119 5.07 -6.86 -1.17
C ARG A 119 4.27 -6.48 -2.41
N ILE A 120 3.45 -7.39 -2.91
CA ILE A 120 2.59 -7.21 -4.07
C ILE A 120 1.16 -7.01 -3.59
N PRO A 121 0.55 -5.81 -3.75
CA PRO A 121 -0.86 -5.62 -3.46
C PRO A 121 -1.71 -6.65 -4.20
N ALA A 122 -2.70 -7.21 -3.52
CA ALA A 122 -3.50 -8.31 -4.05
C ALA A 122 -4.99 -8.12 -3.79
N PHE A 123 -5.79 -8.76 -4.61
CA PHE A 123 -7.22 -8.93 -4.40
C PHE A 123 -7.46 -10.26 -3.66
N LEU A 124 -8.46 -10.26 -2.79
CA LEU A 124 -8.98 -11.47 -2.15
C LEU A 124 -10.23 -11.91 -2.91
N MET A 125 -10.22 -13.14 -3.44
CA MET A 125 -11.33 -13.66 -4.23
C MET A 125 -11.95 -14.89 -3.57
N HIS A 126 -13.27 -14.85 -3.36
CA HIS A 126 -14.07 -15.97 -2.92
C HIS A 126 -15.26 -16.17 -3.87
N ASN A 127 -15.43 -17.39 -4.40
CA ASN A 127 -16.52 -17.72 -5.31
C ASN A 127 -16.67 -16.70 -6.47
N TYR A 128 -15.58 -16.37 -7.12
CA TYR A 128 -15.51 -15.39 -8.23
C TYR A 128 -15.94 -13.97 -7.86
N ARG A 129 -15.91 -13.61 -6.57
CA ARG A 129 -16.18 -12.25 -6.08
C ARG A 129 -15.02 -11.75 -5.26
N TYR A 130 -14.60 -10.54 -5.53
CA TYR A 130 -13.61 -9.87 -4.72
C TYR A 130 -14.21 -9.47 -3.36
N VAL A 131 -13.52 -9.82 -2.29
CA VAL A 131 -13.95 -9.62 -0.90
C VAL A 131 -12.99 -8.76 -0.08
N ASP A 132 -11.94 -8.23 -0.72
CA ASP A 132 -11.00 -7.29 -0.11
C ASP A 132 -11.58 -5.88 0.02
N SER A 133 -10.99 -5.07 0.92
CA SER A 133 -11.43 -3.70 1.20
C SER A 133 -11.33 -2.78 -0.03
N ARG A 134 -10.26 -2.91 -0.84
CA ARG A 134 -10.06 -2.11 -2.06
C ARG A 134 -11.20 -2.31 -3.06
N SER A 135 -11.53 -3.57 -3.32
CA SER A 135 -12.59 -3.92 -4.28
C SER A 135 -13.98 -3.53 -3.78
N ILE A 136 -14.22 -3.64 -2.48
CA ILE A 136 -15.49 -3.21 -1.87
C ILE A 136 -15.61 -1.70 -1.95
N LEU A 137 -14.55 -0.95 -1.60
CA LEU A 137 -14.53 0.50 -1.71
C LEU A 137 -14.77 0.95 -3.15
N LYS A 138 -14.10 0.32 -4.13
CA LYS A 138 -14.31 0.65 -5.54
C LYS A 138 -15.77 0.47 -5.96
N ARG A 139 -16.39 -0.67 -5.64
CA ARG A 139 -17.81 -0.90 -5.94
C ARG A 139 -18.73 0.11 -5.25
N SER A 140 -18.42 0.49 -4.02
CA SER A 140 -19.18 1.51 -3.30
C SER A 140 -19.07 2.88 -3.96
N CYS A 141 -17.88 3.28 -4.40
CA CYS A 141 -17.68 4.52 -5.14
C CYS A 141 -18.41 4.50 -6.49
N ASP A 142 -18.33 3.39 -7.24
CA ASP A 142 -19.02 3.23 -8.52
C ASP A 142 -20.54 3.34 -8.34
N TYR A 143 -21.10 2.73 -7.29
CA TYR A 143 -22.52 2.81 -6.95
C TYR A 143 -22.93 4.24 -6.58
N VAL A 144 -22.25 4.87 -5.64
CA VAL A 144 -22.55 6.25 -5.20
C VAL A 144 -22.44 7.22 -6.35
N ARG A 145 -21.46 7.05 -7.23
CA ARG A 145 -21.29 7.87 -8.44
C ARG A 145 -22.51 7.75 -9.37
N ALA A 146 -23.00 6.55 -9.63
CA ALA A 146 -24.16 6.32 -10.46
C ALA A 146 -25.42 6.97 -9.85
N GLU A 147 -25.70 6.72 -8.58
CA GLU A 147 -26.84 7.30 -7.85
C GLU A 147 -26.80 8.83 -7.82
N LEU A 148 -25.63 9.43 -7.59
CA LEU A 148 -25.47 10.88 -7.59
C LEU A 148 -25.70 11.49 -8.97
N LEU A 149 -25.25 10.85 -10.06
CA LEU A 149 -25.52 11.30 -11.42
C LEU A 149 -27.01 11.27 -11.72
N ASP A 150 -27.72 10.26 -11.29
CA ASP A 150 -29.16 10.15 -11.50
C ASP A 150 -29.94 11.18 -10.65
N LEU A 151 -29.54 11.41 -9.40
CA LEU A 151 -30.10 12.49 -8.56
C LEU A 151 -29.88 13.87 -9.17
N ILE A 152 -28.69 14.15 -9.74
CA ILE A 152 -28.40 15.42 -10.41
C ILE A 152 -29.29 15.59 -11.64
N LYS A 153 -29.49 14.56 -12.44
CA LYS A 153 -30.40 14.61 -13.61
C LYS A 153 -31.84 14.90 -13.21
N GLU A 154 -32.30 14.30 -12.10
CA GLU A 154 -33.67 14.45 -11.61
C GLU A 154 -33.92 15.79 -10.92
N HIS A 155 -32.97 16.24 -10.08
CA HIS A 155 -33.17 17.39 -9.19
C HIS A 155 -32.32 18.62 -9.50
N GLY A 156 -31.39 18.51 -10.45
CA GLY A 156 -30.42 19.57 -10.76
C GLY A 156 -29.29 19.65 -9.72
N LEU A 157 -28.53 20.74 -9.82
CA LEU A 157 -27.39 21.02 -8.91
C LEU A 157 -27.76 22.18 -7.97
N PRO A 158 -28.17 21.92 -6.71
CA PRO A 158 -28.40 22.96 -5.74
C PRO A 158 -27.15 23.83 -5.52
N GLY A 159 -27.28 25.14 -5.62
CA GLY A 159 -26.15 26.07 -5.46
C GLY A 159 -25.29 26.31 -6.70
N MET A 160 -25.56 25.64 -7.84
CA MET A 160 -24.87 25.84 -9.12
C MET A 160 -25.86 26.13 -10.26
N PRO A 161 -26.61 27.25 -10.22
CA PRO A 161 -27.71 27.51 -11.16
C PRO A 161 -27.25 27.70 -12.61
N HIS A 162 -25.95 27.87 -12.85
CA HIS A 162 -25.38 28.04 -14.19
C HIS A 162 -24.95 26.72 -14.85
N VAL A 163 -24.95 25.60 -14.10
CA VAL A 163 -24.61 24.28 -14.61
C VAL A 163 -25.92 23.52 -14.85
N LYS A 164 -26.13 23.10 -16.07
CA LYS A 164 -27.29 22.25 -16.39
C LYS A 164 -27.00 20.80 -15.99
N ALA A 165 -28.01 20.11 -15.53
CA ALA A 165 -27.88 18.73 -15.07
C ALA A 165 -27.38 17.78 -16.17
N ASP A 166 -27.75 18.04 -17.43
CA ASP A 166 -27.30 17.26 -18.59
C ASP A 166 -25.87 17.55 -19.04
N GLU A 167 -25.27 18.63 -18.55
CA GLU A 167 -23.85 18.96 -18.76
C GLU A 167 -22.92 18.20 -17.79
N VAL A 168 -23.46 17.63 -16.72
CA VAL A 168 -22.65 16.82 -15.76
C VAL A 168 -22.48 15.42 -16.31
N VAL A 169 -21.29 15.13 -16.78
CA VAL A 169 -20.95 13.85 -17.41
C VAL A 169 -20.36 12.84 -16.44
N ASP A 170 -19.78 13.33 -15.33
CA ASP A 170 -19.10 12.46 -14.35
C ASP A 170 -18.95 13.10 -12.97
N ILE A 171 -18.72 12.25 -11.95
CA ILE A 171 -18.38 12.62 -10.58
C ILE A 171 -17.07 11.94 -10.20
N ILE A 172 -16.10 12.73 -9.77
CA ILE A 172 -14.78 12.24 -9.35
C ILE A 172 -14.66 12.38 -7.83
N PHE A 173 -14.37 11.27 -7.17
CA PHE A 173 -13.98 11.28 -5.76
C PHE A 173 -12.48 11.56 -5.65
N THR A 174 -12.12 12.54 -4.84
CA THR A 174 -10.73 12.85 -4.53
C THR A 174 -10.45 12.51 -3.08
N SER A 175 -9.29 11.95 -2.81
CA SER A 175 -8.80 11.68 -1.48
C SER A 175 -7.31 12.03 -1.37
N ALA A 176 -6.87 12.31 -0.15
CA ALA A 176 -5.46 12.46 0.16
C ALA A 176 -5.15 11.64 1.41
N THR A 177 -3.96 11.05 1.44
CA THR A 177 -3.48 10.35 2.63
C THR A 177 -2.70 11.34 3.48
N GLU A 178 -3.09 11.48 4.74
CA GLU A 178 -2.34 12.21 5.76
C GLU A 178 -1.62 11.20 6.64
N LEU A 179 -0.30 11.34 6.76
CA LEU A 179 0.53 10.49 7.60
C LEU A 179 0.84 11.24 8.89
N GLU A 180 0.21 10.82 9.98
CA GLU A 180 0.46 11.34 11.31
C GLU A 180 1.42 10.42 12.08
N PHE A 181 2.45 10.99 12.70
CA PHE A 181 3.45 10.22 13.41
C PHE A 181 4.06 10.98 14.59
N TRP A 182 4.58 10.23 15.55
CA TRP A 182 5.29 10.74 16.69
C TRP A 182 6.77 10.50 16.58
N VAL A 183 7.57 11.53 16.81
CA VAL A 183 9.03 11.39 16.85
C VAL A 183 9.49 11.12 18.27
N LYS A 184 10.09 9.96 18.52
CA LYS A 184 10.76 9.63 19.77
C LYS A 184 12.26 9.84 19.60
N THR A 185 12.85 10.62 20.49
CA THR A 185 14.31 10.79 20.49
C THR A 185 14.96 9.90 21.55
N PRO A 186 16.09 9.25 21.23
CA PRO A 186 16.76 8.34 22.15
C PRO A 186 17.39 9.02 23.36
N SER A 187 17.64 10.33 23.30
CA SER A 187 18.27 11.08 24.40
C SER A 187 17.41 12.23 24.86
N ARG A 188 17.00 12.18 26.15
CA ARG A 188 16.21 13.24 26.79
C ARG A 188 16.95 14.59 26.91
N THR A 189 18.27 14.60 26.83
CA THR A 189 19.11 15.79 27.17
C THR A 189 19.37 16.69 25.94
N VAL A 190 19.57 16.10 24.77
CA VAL A 190 19.87 16.86 23.54
C VAL A 190 18.58 17.51 23.01
N THR A 191 17.49 16.79 23.05
CA THR A 191 16.21 17.22 22.47
C THR A 191 15.58 18.43 23.15
N LYS A 192 15.79 18.59 24.47
CA LYS A 192 15.24 19.73 25.21
C LYS A 192 15.76 21.08 24.77
N LYS A 193 16.93 21.14 24.13
CA LYS A 193 17.51 22.39 23.62
C LYS A 193 17.09 22.72 22.19
N GLU A 194 16.72 21.70 21.40
CA GLU A 194 16.43 21.82 19.98
C GLU A 194 14.96 22.08 19.67
N LEU A 195 14.06 21.60 20.52
CA LEU A 195 12.63 21.83 20.36
C LEU A 195 12.20 23.14 21.02
N SER A 196 11.38 23.92 20.35
CA SER A 196 10.69 25.07 20.97
C SER A 196 9.79 24.61 22.11
N VAL A 197 9.42 25.53 23.00
CA VAL A 197 8.55 25.21 24.14
C VAL A 197 7.21 24.62 23.67
N SER A 198 6.66 25.14 22.60
CA SER A 198 5.41 24.66 22.01
C SER A 198 5.55 23.25 21.42
N GLN A 199 6.65 22.94 20.77
CA GLN A 199 6.94 21.60 20.23
C GLN A 199 7.18 20.55 21.32
N LYS A 200 7.49 20.95 22.55
CA LYS A 200 7.63 20.05 23.70
C LYS A 200 6.30 19.70 24.36
N LEU A 201 5.28 20.52 24.19
CA LEU A 201 4.04 20.46 24.95
C LEU A 201 2.82 20.12 24.13
N GLN A 202 2.83 20.42 22.83
CA GLN A 202 1.68 20.25 21.96
C GLN A 202 2.11 19.94 20.52
N GLU A 203 1.23 19.32 19.80
CA GLU A 203 1.24 19.21 18.36
C GLU A 203 1.15 20.58 17.69
N GLN A 204 1.99 20.82 16.67
CA GLN A 204 2.13 22.14 16.05
C GLN A 204 2.08 22.05 14.54
N TYR A 205 1.00 22.51 13.95
CA TYR A 205 0.85 22.59 12.50
C TYR A 205 1.65 23.75 11.86
N TRP A 206 1.87 24.83 12.62
CA TRP A 206 2.38 26.08 12.08
C TRP A 206 3.82 26.39 12.46
N GLN A 207 4.46 25.57 13.26
CA GLN A 207 5.84 25.82 13.69
C GLN A 207 6.84 25.03 12.86
N ARG A 208 7.89 25.74 12.44
CA ARG A 208 9.02 25.12 11.75
C ARG A 208 9.77 24.21 12.72
N THR A 209 10.00 22.98 12.32
CA THR A 209 10.89 22.06 13.02
C THR A 209 12.35 22.53 12.90
N HIS A 210 13.17 22.21 13.89
CA HIS A 210 14.57 22.62 13.97
C HIS A 210 15.47 21.43 14.32
N GLY A 211 16.77 21.60 14.10
CA GLY A 211 17.82 20.67 14.51
C GLY A 211 17.69 19.27 13.90
N THR A 212 18.03 18.25 14.67
CA THR A 212 18.05 16.86 14.23
C THR A 212 16.67 16.33 13.85
N VAL A 213 15.60 16.83 14.46
CA VAL A 213 14.23 16.45 14.10
C VAL A 213 13.91 16.92 12.69
N ARG A 214 14.25 18.16 12.35
CA ARG A 214 14.06 18.67 11.00
C ARG A 214 14.86 17.85 9.97
N THR A 215 16.13 17.59 10.24
CA THR A 215 16.98 16.81 9.36
C THR A 215 16.41 15.41 9.12
N ALA A 216 15.93 14.74 10.18
CA ALA A 216 15.32 13.41 10.06
C ALA A 216 14.05 13.44 9.19
N LEU A 217 13.20 14.45 9.35
CA LEU A 217 11.99 14.60 8.54
C LEU A 217 12.32 14.90 7.07
N GLU A 218 13.28 15.81 6.81
CA GLU A 218 13.72 16.13 5.45
C GLU A 218 14.29 14.88 4.76
N GLN A 219 15.12 14.09 5.44
CA GLN A 219 15.64 12.82 4.92
C GLN A 219 14.56 11.76 4.70
N ALA A 220 13.52 11.72 5.54
CA ALA A 220 12.40 10.81 5.33
C ALA A 220 11.60 11.19 4.09
N VAL A 221 11.29 12.48 3.92
CA VAL A 221 10.55 12.98 2.75
C VAL A 221 11.33 12.81 1.45
N GLU A 222 12.68 12.98 1.50
CA GLU A 222 13.53 12.79 0.32
C GLU A 222 13.54 11.33 -0.18
N ARG A 223 13.21 10.37 0.68
CA ARG A 223 13.17 8.93 0.36
C ARG A 223 11.80 8.40 -0.03
N LEU A 224 10.75 9.21 0.14
CA LEU A 224 9.39 8.89 -0.28
C LEU A 224 9.16 9.23 -1.76
#